data_dd9b09642febc4319b15e868b7b63e7c
#
_entry.id   dd9b09642febc4319b15e868b7b63e7c
#
_cell.length_a   1.000
_cell.length_b   1.000
_cell.length_c   1.000
_cell.angle_alpha   90.00
_cell.angle_beta   90.00
_cell.angle_gamma   90.00
#
_symmetry.space_group_name_H-M   'P 1'
#
loop_
_entity.id
_entity.type
_entity.pdbx_description
1 polymer ?
#
loop_
_entity_poly.entity_id
_entity_poly.type
_entity_poly.pdbx_seq_one_letter_code
_entity_poly.pdbx_strand_id
1 'polypeptide(L)'
;MKIYKKVLTFSTVLEKKHNENVINYFENTVFRYSAMKRHALHVIRNSPEIKENVLNRYLQDRYGVTTRTANSCIKEVKGIVNCAIALLSLNIEKIENRINDKKKNLEAKRRQLAKIHSGRKTDTKKLRKLKFQIYNICNSINRLEQKKETFQNRIDRKKPNVCLGTKKLLRQSRTKFIAQRDSQISYVGRKEEKSGNSMFQFSYNKQRNCFGFKIRKDFDNWKFDRSSERYVEGKCHFKYMSKELRKVLEDRSSPVTVSIIRKNGRYYLHVSITLQYASEAICTRKEYGTVGIDFNKGMLAIAETDQAGNLKNVFQRKFAFGKGGKTKAQLSLILSDICSYAIDKGKDIVIEDLKNFKKKKSKANKANTEHGREYNDMLHKLPYSMYSKLIEDMCFKRKISLVKINPYNTSKIARQKFCKKMSLNIHNGAAYVIARRGMKIKDVYVKKAL
;
A
#
# COMPACT_ATOMS: atom_id res chain seq x y z
N MET A 1 -15.83 -4.93 -23.27
CA MET A 1 -14.35 -4.68 -23.23
C MET A 1 -13.93 -4.27 -21.82
N LYS A 2 -13.05 -5.02 -21.18
CA LYS A 2 -12.58 -4.72 -19.84
C LYS A 2 -11.41 -3.73 -19.91
N ILE A 3 -11.51 -2.62 -19.16
CA ILE A 3 -10.45 -1.61 -19.11
C ILE A 3 -9.73 -1.73 -17.77
N TYR A 4 -8.43 -1.90 -17.83
CA TYR A 4 -7.55 -1.88 -16.65
C TYR A 4 -7.09 -0.44 -16.41
N LYS A 5 -7.30 0.07 -15.19
CA LYS A 5 -6.89 1.42 -14.77
C LYS A 5 -6.05 1.36 -13.51
N LYS A 6 -4.98 2.12 -13.47
CA LYS A 6 -4.16 2.26 -12.27
C LYS A 6 -3.52 3.64 -12.18
N VAL A 7 -3.55 4.25 -11.00
CA VAL A 7 -2.79 5.46 -10.71
C VAL A 7 -1.34 5.07 -10.43
N LEU A 8 -0.42 5.63 -11.19
CA LEU A 8 1.01 5.45 -10.99
C LEU A 8 1.66 6.78 -10.65
N THR A 9 2.62 6.75 -9.72
CA THR A 9 3.41 7.90 -9.32
C THR A 9 4.85 7.72 -9.80
N PHE A 10 5.30 8.66 -10.59
CA PHE A 10 6.68 8.79 -11.06
C PHE A 10 7.41 9.73 -10.11
N SER A 11 8.62 9.38 -9.75
CA SER A 11 9.42 10.16 -8.82
C SER A 11 10.80 10.45 -9.40
N THR A 12 11.21 11.71 -9.31
CA THR A 12 12.58 12.12 -9.63
C THR A 12 13.10 13.09 -8.60
N VAL A 13 14.42 13.25 -8.52
CA VAL A 13 15.07 14.24 -7.68
C VAL A 13 15.15 15.55 -8.46
N LEU A 14 14.82 16.67 -7.81
CA LEU A 14 15.11 18.00 -8.31
C LEU A 14 16.52 18.39 -7.91
N GLU A 15 17.41 18.36 -8.86
CA GLU A 15 18.81 18.75 -8.65
C GLU A 15 18.88 20.27 -8.44
N LYS A 16 19.47 20.70 -7.32
CA LYS A 16 19.57 22.12 -6.95
C LYS A 16 20.21 22.97 -8.06
N LYS A 17 21.27 22.45 -8.68
CA LYS A 17 22.00 23.11 -9.79
C LYS A 17 21.09 23.63 -10.92
N HIS A 18 19.98 22.89 -11.21
CA HIS A 18 19.09 23.21 -12.33
C HIS A 18 17.72 23.72 -11.90
N ASN A 19 17.43 23.79 -10.59
CA ASN A 19 16.12 24.07 -10.07
C ASN A 19 16.16 25.02 -8.85
N GLU A 20 17.16 25.88 -8.76
CA GLU A 20 17.33 26.74 -7.60
C GLU A 20 16.12 27.64 -7.36
N ASN A 21 15.60 28.30 -8.38
CA ASN A 21 14.41 29.13 -8.29
C ASN A 21 13.18 28.35 -7.83
N VAL A 22 13.03 27.12 -8.29
CA VAL A 22 11.92 26.23 -7.87
C VAL A 22 12.06 25.86 -6.41
N ILE A 23 13.25 25.56 -5.96
CA ILE A 23 13.54 25.19 -4.57
C ILE A 23 13.33 26.38 -3.66
N ASN A 24 13.81 27.56 -4.04
CA ASN A 24 13.60 28.81 -3.30
C ASN A 24 12.11 29.15 -3.20
N TYR A 25 11.36 29.05 -4.30
CA TYR A 25 9.92 29.22 -4.29
C TYR A 25 9.23 28.21 -3.36
N PHE A 26 9.62 26.93 -3.40
CA PHE A 26 9.09 25.89 -2.53
C PHE A 26 9.34 26.22 -1.05
N GLU A 27 10.57 26.58 -0.67
CA GLU A 27 10.92 26.90 0.72
C GLU A 27 10.16 28.14 1.24
N ASN A 28 9.93 29.13 0.39
CA ASN A 28 9.19 30.33 0.74
C ASN A 28 7.68 30.12 0.86
N THR A 29 7.14 29.04 0.24
CA THR A 29 5.68 28.83 0.16
C THR A 29 5.19 27.62 0.96
N VAL A 30 6.03 26.63 1.21
CA VAL A 30 5.62 25.35 1.83
C VAL A 30 5.01 25.54 3.22
N PHE A 31 5.50 26.46 4.02
CA PHE A 31 4.96 26.72 5.36
C PHE A 31 3.56 27.35 5.30
N ARG A 32 3.29 28.25 4.32
CA ARG A 32 1.97 28.87 4.07
C ARG A 32 0.98 27.79 3.60
N TYR A 33 1.38 26.94 2.66
CA TYR A 33 0.57 25.82 2.20
C TYR A 33 0.25 24.84 3.34
N SER A 34 1.22 24.55 4.19
CA SER A 34 1.03 23.71 5.37
C SER A 34 0.11 24.36 6.42
N ALA A 35 0.17 25.68 6.61
CA ALA A 35 -0.76 26.43 7.45
C ALA A 35 -2.19 26.34 6.89
N MET A 36 -2.36 26.53 5.59
CA MET A 36 -3.65 26.38 4.90
C MET A 36 -4.23 24.97 5.05
N LYS A 37 -3.40 23.92 4.94
CA LYS A 37 -3.84 22.52 5.19
C LYS A 37 -4.35 22.32 6.61
N ARG A 38 -3.66 22.83 7.61
CA ARG A 38 -4.11 22.71 9.01
C ARG A 38 -5.42 23.44 9.25
N HIS A 39 -5.58 24.61 8.63
CA HIS A 39 -6.80 25.38 8.72
C HIS A 39 -7.96 24.69 8.02
N ALA A 40 -7.77 24.22 6.80
CA ALA A 40 -8.76 23.42 6.08
C ALA A 40 -9.18 22.18 6.88
N LEU A 41 -8.21 21.48 7.51
CA LEU A 41 -8.50 20.34 8.38
C LEU A 41 -9.32 20.72 9.60
N HIS A 42 -9.03 21.87 10.23
CA HIS A 42 -9.78 22.38 11.37
C HIS A 42 -11.25 22.66 10.98
N VAL A 43 -11.45 23.37 9.87
CA VAL A 43 -12.79 23.70 9.38
C VAL A 43 -13.57 22.43 9.01
N ILE A 44 -12.99 21.49 8.27
CA ILE A 44 -13.65 20.24 7.89
C ILE A 44 -14.02 19.40 9.12
N ARG A 45 -13.20 19.40 10.18
CA ARG A 45 -13.51 18.67 11.42
C ARG A 45 -14.63 19.31 12.24
N ASN A 46 -14.73 20.63 12.25
CA ASN A 46 -15.74 21.33 13.03
C ASN A 46 -17.05 21.47 12.28
N SER A 47 -17.00 21.54 10.96
CA SER A 47 -18.14 21.66 10.08
C SER A 47 -18.05 20.61 8.95
N PRO A 48 -18.31 19.30 9.22
CA PRO A 48 -18.14 18.23 8.22
C PRO A 48 -19.02 18.41 6.98
N GLU A 49 -20.13 19.15 7.10
CA GLU A 49 -21.10 19.38 6.03
C GLU A 49 -20.80 20.63 5.20
N ILE A 50 -19.65 21.31 5.46
CA ILE A 50 -19.28 22.48 4.69
C ILE A 50 -19.13 22.17 3.19
N LYS A 51 -19.80 22.95 2.33
CA LYS A 51 -19.68 22.81 0.88
C LYS A 51 -18.27 23.19 0.42
N GLU A 52 -17.73 22.44 -0.54
CA GLU A 52 -16.35 22.66 -1.02
C GLU A 52 -16.13 24.06 -1.59
N ASN A 53 -17.11 24.61 -2.28
CA ASN A 53 -17.03 25.97 -2.83
C ASN A 53 -16.92 27.05 -1.77
N VAL A 54 -17.64 26.91 -0.64
CA VAL A 54 -17.58 27.85 0.49
C VAL A 54 -16.19 27.77 1.15
N LEU A 55 -15.71 26.55 1.45
CA LEU A 55 -14.38 26.38 2.00
C LEU A 55 -13.28 26.87 1.04
N ASN A 56 -13.47 26.64 -0.26
CA ASN A 56 -12.53 27.10 -1.27
C ASN A 56 -12.41 28.65 -1.26
N ARG A 57 -13.55 29.36 -1.32
CA ARG A 57 -13.56 30.83 -1.27
C ARG A 57 -12.91 31.34 0.02
N TYR A 58 -13.27 30.77 1.16
CA TYR A 58 -12.70 31.13 2.46
C TYR A 58 -11.16 30.98 2.47
N LEU A 59 -10.62 29.91 1.90
CA LEU A 59 -9.16 29.70 1.81
C LEU A 59 -8.49 30.70 0.84
N GLN A 60 -9.15 31.02 -0.27
CA GLN A 60 -8.65 32.02 -1.21
C GLN A 60 -8.51 33.40 -0.55
N ASP A 61 -9.57 33.84 0.13
CA ASP A 61 -9.61 35.15 0.77
C ASP A 61 -8.57 35.27 1.90
N ARG A 62 -8.44 34.19 2.71
CA ARG A 62 -7.53 34.17 3.85
C ARG A 62 -6.05 34.06 3.48
N TYR A 63 -5.72 33.32 2.43
CA TYR A 63 -4.33 33.01 2.08
C TYR A 63 -3.85 33.70 0.79
N GLY A 64 -4.70 34.45 0.12
CA GLY A 64 -4.35 35.10 -1.13
C GLY A 64 -3.96 34.13 -2.25
N VAL A 65 -4.63 32.96 -2.31
CA VAL A 65 -4.31 31.89 -3.27
C VAL A 65 -5.34 31.78 -4.38
N THR A 66 -4.95 31.10 -5.48
CA THR A 66 -5.89 30.79 -6.56
C THR A 66 -6.88 29.71 -6.12
N THR A 67 -8.05 29.70 -6.78
CA THR A 67 -9.06 28.63 -6.65
C THR A 67 -8.44 27.22 -6.80
N ARG A 68 -7.42 27.09 -7.66
CA ARG A 68 -6.75 25.80 -7.91
C ARG A 68 -5.89 25.34 -6.76
N THR A 69 -5.15 26.24 -6.16
CA THR A 69 -4.32 25.91 -4.97
C THR A 69 -5.20 25.60 -3.77
N ALA A 70 -6.27 26.37 -3.55
CA ALA A 70 -7.27 26.07 -2.52
C ALA A 70 -7.93 24.69 -2.75
N ASN A 71 -8.36 24.38 -3.96
CA ASN A 71 -8.90 23.05 -4.31
C ASN A 71 -7.89 21.92 -4.08
N SER A 72 -6.63 22.11 -4.44
CA SER A 72 -5.58 21.11 -4.23
C SER A 72 -5.40 20.82 -2.73
N CYS A 73 -5.39 21.86 -1.92
CA CYS A 73 -5.32 21.76 -0.46
C CYS A 73 -6.53 21.01 0.12
N ILE A 74 -7.76 21.37 -0.29
CA ILE A 74 -9.00 20.72 0.18
C ILE A 74 -9.00 19.22 -0.19
N LYS A 75 -8.65 18.89 -1.43
CA LYS A 75 -8.58 17.48 -1.87
C LYS A 75 -7.53 16.69 -1.10
N GLU A 76 -6.36 17.28 -0.85
CA GLU A 76 -5.30 16.64 -0.04
C GLU A 76 -5.81 16.38 1.39
N VAL A 77 -6.43 17.38 2.03
CA VAL A 77 -6.97 17.23 3.39
C VAL A 77 -8.10 16.20 3.46
N LYS A 78 -9.04 16.23 2.51
CA LYS A 78 -10.09 15.20 2.42
C LYS A 78 -9.51 13.80 2.22
N GLY A 79 -8.47 13.67 1.38
CA GLY A 79 -7.74 12.42 1.21
C GLY A 79 -7.14 11.91 2.52
N ILE A 80 -6.51 12.79 3.30
CA ILE A 80 -5.95 12.45 4.62
C ILE A 80 -7.05 12.00 5.60
N VAL A 81 -8.18 12.72 5.65
CA VAL A 81 -9.33 12.37 6.50
C VAL A 81 -9.91 11.02 6.10
N ASN A 82 -10.15 10.79 4.81
CA ASN A 82 -10.69 9.52 4.30
C ASN A 82 -9.74 8.34 4.57
N CYS A 83 -8.44 8.52 4.40
CA CYS A 83 -7.44 7.51 4.78
C CYS A 83 -7.48 7.20 6.28
N ALA A 84 -7.63 8.21 7.13
CA ALA A 84 -7.72 8.02 8.56
C ALA A 84 -9.00 7.27 8.97
N ILE A 85 -10.14 7.54 8.33
CA ILE A 85 -11.41 6.81 8.52
C ILE A 85 -11.23 5.35 8.07
N ALA A 86 -10.68 5.11 6.89
CA ALA A 86 -10.43 3.75 6.40
C ALA A 86 -9.52 2.94 7.35
N LEU A 87 -8.50 3.59 7.93
CA LEU A 87 -7.66 2.96 8.95
C LEU A 87 -8.41 2.63 10.25
N LEU A 88 -9.36 3.48 10.67
CA LEU A 88 -10.21 3.19 11.82
C LEU A 88 -11.08 1.96 11.55
N SER A 89 -11.72 1.87 10.38
CA SER A 89 -12.54 0.71 9.98
C SER A 89 -11.72 -0.59 9.99
N LEU A 90 -10.51 -0.58 9.43
CA LEU A 90 -9.59 -1.72 9.49
C LEU A 90 -9.19 -2.09 10.94
N ASN A 91 -9.04 -1.10 11.81
CA ASN A 91 -8.72 -1.34 13.21
C ASN A 91 -9.89 -1.91 13.98
N ILE A 92 -11.13 -1.49 13.67
CA ILE A 92 -12.36 -2.07 14.23
C ILE A 92 -12.45 -3.55 13.85
N GLU A 93 -12.29 -3.89 12.57
CA GLU A 93 -12.27 -5.30 12.13
C GLU A 93 -11.22 -6.15 12.88
N LYS A 94 -10.03 -5.59 13.11
CA LYS A 94 -9.00 -6.28 13.91
C LYS A 94 -9.39 -6.46 15.37
N ILE A 95 -10.06 -5.48 15.97
CA ILE A 95 -10.53 -5.54 17.35
C ILE A 95 -11.63 -6.59 17.46
N GLU A 96 -12.58 -6.63 16.55
CA GLU A 96 -13.67 -7.63 16.51
C GLU A 96 -13.12 -9.06 16.42
N ASN A 97 -12.16 -9.30 15.54
CA ASN A 97 -11.51 -10.60 15.45
C ASN A 97 -10.84 -11.01 16.79
N ARG A 98 -10.21 -10.04 17.49
CA ARG A 98 -9.58 -10.28 18.80
C ARG A 98 -10.62 -10.54 19.89
N ILE A 99 -11.75 -9.85 19.88
CA ILE A 99 -12.88 -10.09 20.81
C ILE A 99 -13.41 -11.50 20.59
N ASN A 100 -13.66 -11.90 19.33
CA ASN A 100 -14.18 -13.23 19.00
C ASN A 100 -13.22 -14.34 19.45
N ASP A 101 -11.92 -14.18 19.25
CA ASP A 101 -10.91 -15.15 19.73
C ASP A 101 -10.90 -15.24 21.27
N LYS A 102 -11.04 -14.10 21.96
CA LYS A 102 -11.13 -14.08 23.43
C LYS A 102 -12.42 -14.69 23.96
N LYS A 103 -13.57 -14.44 23.30
CA LYS A 103 -14.85 -15.06 23.65
C LYS A 103 -14.76 -16.59 23.52
N LYS A 104 -14.16 -17.12 22.45
CA LYS A 104 -13.90 -18.57 22.32
C LYS A 104 -13.02 -19.13 23.42
N ASN A 105 -11.97 -18.40 23.80
CA ASN A 105 -11.10 -18.80 24.91
C ASN A 105 -11.84 -18.76 26.26
N LEU A 106 -12.68 -17.76 26.46
CA LEU A 106 -13.53 -17.64 27.65
C LEU A 106 -14.48 -18.83 27.81
N GLU A 107 -15.17 -19.21 26.73
CA GLU A 107 -16.03 -20.39 26.70
C GLU A 107 -15.27 -21.68 27.05
N ALA A 108 -14.08 -21.86 26.44
CA ALA A 108 -13.22 -23.03 26.74
C ALA A 108 -12.83 -23.07 28.23
N LYS A 109 -12.50 -21.92 28.82
CA LYS A 109 -12.15 -21.80 30.24
C LYS A 109 -13.37 -22.04 31.15
N ARG A 110 -14.54 -21.54 30.78
CA ARG A 110 -15.83 -21.83 31.49
C ARG A 110 -16.16 -23.32 31.46
N ARG A 111 -15.98 -24.00 30.31
CA ARG A 111 -16.16 -25.45 30.19
C ARG A 111 -15.17 -26.21 31.09
N GLN A 112 -13.92 -25.77 31.18
CA GLN A 112 -12.93 -26.35 32.11
C GLN A 112 -13.32 -26.15 33.56
N LEU A 113 -13.86 -24.98 33.89
CA LEU A 113 -14.37 -24.67 35.25
C LEU A 113 -15.53 -25.59 35.63
N ALA A 114 -16.52 -25.75 34.74
CA ALA A 114 -17.66 -26.64 34.95
C ALA A 114 -17.21 -28.10 35.20
N LYS A 115 -16.25 -28.60 34.45
CA LYS A 115 -15.67 -29.96 34.61
C LYS A 115 -15.00 -30.15 35.99
N ILE A 116 -14.39 -29.11 36.56
CA ILE A 116 -13.79 -29.17 37.91
C ILE A 116 -14.89 -29.19 39.00
N HIS A 117 -15.98 -28.46 38.78
CA HIS A 117 -17.08 -28.45 39.72
C HIS A 117 -17.90 -29.77 39.74
N SER A 118 -17.93 -30.51 38.63
CA SER A 118 -18.61 -31.82 38.56
C SER A 118 -17.76 -33.00 39.03
N GLY A 119 -16.46 -32.78 39.33
CA GLY A 119 -15.54 -33.84 39.79
C GLY A 119 -15.53 -34.03 41.31
N ARG A 120 -15.37 -35.30 41.77
CA ARG A 120 -15.37 -35.66 43.17
C ARG A 120 -14.20 -35.08 44.03
N LYS A 121 -13.10 -34.61 43.41
CA LYS A 121 -11.98 -33.93 44.11
C LYS A 121 -11.75 -32.55 43.55
N THR A 122 -11.95 -31.52 44.33
CA THR A 122 -11.77 -30.11 43.95
C THR A 122 -10.33 -29.66 44.25
N ASP A 123 -9.54 -29.46 43.22
CA ASP A 123 -8.22 -28.80 43.34
C ASP A 123 -8.43 -27.29 43.48
N THR A 124 -8.42 -26.80 44.72
CA THR A 124 -8.66 -25.38 45.06
C THR A 124 -7.68 -24.41 44.43
N LYS A 125 -6.42 -24.79 44.26
CA LYS A 125 -5.40 -23.96 43.57
C LYS A 125 -5.69 -23.81 42.10
N LYS A 126 -6.07 -24.88 41.44
CA LYS A 126 -6.45 -24.90 40.02
C LYS A 126 -7.74 -24.12 39.75
N LEU A 127 -8.69 -24.24 40.64
CA LEU A 127 -9.97 -23.48 40.61
C LEU A 127 -9.70 -21.97 40.71
N ARG A 128 -8.93 -21.51 41.70
CA ARG A 128 -8.56 -20.10 41.89
C ARG A 128 -7.82 -19.53 40.66
N LYS A 129 -6.85 -20.27 40.11
CA LYS A 129 -6.12 -19.89 38.93
C LYS A 129 -7.05 -19.74 37.71
N LEU A 130 -8.02 -20.63 37.53
CA LEU A 130 -8.95 -20.61 36.42
C LEU A 130 -9.94 -19.45 36.53
N LYS A 131 -10.49 -19.18 37.71
CA LYS A 131 -11.34 -18.01 37.98
C LYS A 131 -10.62 -16.70 37.69
N PHE A 132 -9.36 -16.57 38.11
CA PHE A 132 -8.53 -15.40 37.81
C PHE A 132 -8.25 -15.23 36.29
N GLN A 133 -8.03 -16.33 35.56
CA GLN A 133 -7.89 -16.28 34.12
C GLN A 133 -9.17 -15.81 33.40
N ILE A 134 -10.32 -16.31 33.85
CA ILE A 134 -11.64 -15.90 33.33
C ILE A 134 -11.86 -14.41 33.56
N TYR A 135 -11.64 -13.93 34.78
CA TYR A 135 -11.75 -12.50 35.13
C TYR A 135 -10.87 -11.62 34.24
N ASN A 136 -9.60 -11.99 34.02
CA ASN A 136 -8.69 -11.24 33.16
C ASN A 136 -9.14 -11.25 31.70
N ILE A 137 -9.71 -12.36 31.20
CA ILE A 137 -10.24 -12.43 29.83
C ILE A 137 -11.44 -11.51 29.69
N CYS A 138 -12.38 -11.50 30.64
CA CYS A 138 -13.55 -10.61 30.66
C CYS A 138 -13.13 -9.13 30.63
N ASN A 139 -12.22 -8.72 31.53
CA ASN A 139 -11.70 -7.36 31.55
C ASN A 139 -11.02 -6.96 30.24
N SER A 140 -10.33 -7.90 29.62
CA SER A 140 -9.69 -7.65 28.32
C SER A 140 -10.71 -7.52 27.18
N ILE A 141 -11.83 -8.23 27.23
CA ILE A 141 -12.95 -8.10 26.28
C ILE A 141 -13.57 -6.71 26.44
N ASN A 142 -13.94 -6.33 27.67
CA ASN A 142 -14.55 -5.02 27.95
C ASN A 142 -13.68 -3.85 27.46
N ARG A 143 -12.37 -3.90 27.71
CA ARG A 143 -11.43 -2.88 27.20
C ARG A 143 -11.39 -2.82 25.66
N LEU A 144 -11.51 -3.96 24.99
CA LEU A 144 -11.54 -4.01 23.54
C LEU A 144 -12.87 -3.48 22.97
N GLU A 145 -13.99 -3.78 23.63
CA GLU A 145 -15.32 -3.28 23.26
C GLU A 145 -15.40 -1.75 23.42
N GLN A 146 -14.93 -1.19 24.53
CA GLN A 146 -14.82 0.27 24.72
C GLN A 146 -13.93 0.94 23.64
N LYS A 147 -12.82 0.29 23.29
CA LYS A 147 -11.95 0.80 22.23
C LYS A 147 -12.63 0.75 20.86
N LYS A 148 -13.38 -0.31 20.57
CA LYS A 148 -14.17 -0.44 19.35
C LYS A 148 -15.20 0.68 19.25
N GLU A 149 -15.96 0.89 20.30
CA GLU A 149 -16.95 1.97 20.38
C GLU A 149 -16.33 3.35 20.19
N THR A 150 -15.19 3.63 20.84
CA THR A 150 -14.44 4.89 20.63
C THR A 150 -14.07 5.11 19.16
N PHE A 151 -13.68 4.05 18.45
CA PHE A 151 -13.32 4.16 17.04
C PHE A 151 -14.56 4.33 16.16
N GLN A 152 -15.66 3.64 16.47
CA GLN A 152 -16.94 3.78 15.78
C GLN A 152 -17.46 5.21 15.90
N ASN A 153 -17.53 5.75 17.11
CA ASN A 153 -17.95 7.13 17.38
C ASN A 153 -17.13 8.18 16.60
N ARG A 154 -15.84 7.92 16.34
CA ARG A 154 -15.01 8.81 15.49
C ARG A 154 -15.36 8.72 14.02
N ILE A 155 -15.74 7.55 13.53
CA ILE A 155 -16.21 7.34 12.17
C ILE A 155 -17.55 8.05 11.97
N ASP A 156 -18.51 7.78 12.86
CA ASP A 156 -19.87 8.32 12.78
C ASP A 156 -19.90 9.85 12.82
N ARG A 157 -19.06 10.43 13.68
CA ARG A 157 -18.88 11.89 13.76
C ARG A 157 -18.00 12.46 12.64
N LYS A 158 -17.47 11.66 11.72
CA LYS A 158 -16.49 12.05 10.67
C LYS A 158 -15.29 12.82 11.24
N LYS A 159 -14.90 12.56 12.50
CA LYS A 159 -13.81 13.24 13.22
C LYS A 159 -12.66 12.29 13.57
N PRO A 160 -11.96 11.70 12.57
CA PRO A 160 -10.80 10.85 12.84
C PRO A 160 -9.66 11.68 13.46
N ASN A 161 -8.81 11.01 14.22
CA ASN A 161 -7.58 11.64 14.70
C ASN A 161 -6.58 11.73 13.54
N VAL A 162 -6.44 12.92 13.00
CA VAL A 162 -5.41 13.28 12.02
C VAL A 162 -4.35 14.12 12.72
N CYS A 163 -3.10 13.79 12.53
CA CYS A 163 -1.99 14.52 13.10
C CYS A 163 -1.03 14.98 12.00
N LEU A 164 -0.98 16.29 11.78
CA LEU A 164 -0.03 16.94 10.90
C LEU A 164 1.20 17.39 11.70
N GLY A 165 2.04 16.44 12.09
CA GLY A 165 3.15 16.61 13.01
C GLY A 165 2.77 16.22 14.46
N THR A 166 3.60 15.43 15.13
CA THR A 166 3.26 14.88 16.45
C THR A 166 3.85 15.70 17.59
N LYS A 167 3.11 15.87 18.71
CA LYS A 167 3.63 16.48 19.93
C LYS A 167 4.91 15.79 20.43
N LYS A 168 5.02 14.48 20.25
CA LYS A 168 6.21 13.70 20.59
C LYS A 168 7.42 14.20 19.80
N LEU A 169 7.28 14.38 18.50
CA LEU A 169 8.36 14.88 17.65
C LEU A 169 8.72 16.33 17.99
N LEU A 170 7.72 17.18 18.28
CA LEU A 170 7.94 18.56 18.71
C LEU A 170 8.77 18.63 20.01
N ARG A 171 8.48 17.74 20.98
CA ARG A 171 9.26 17.65 22.24
C ARG A 171 10.69 17.16 22.02
N GLN A 172 10.91 16.31 21.02
CA GLN A 172 12.25 15.79 20.70
C GLN A 172 13.10 16.78 19.90
N SER A 173 12.52 17.42 18.90
CA SER A 173 13.21 18.35 18.02
C SER A 173 12.23 19.21 17.23
N ARG A 174 12.25 20.51 17.47
CA ARG A 174 11.46 21.50 16.72
C ARG A 174 11.80 21.48 15.24
N THR A 175 13.07 21.37 14.89
CA THR A 175 13.53 21.33 13.49
C THR A 175 12.96 20.11 12.76
N LYS A 176 13.06 18.90 13.35
CA LYS A 176 12.47 17.67 12.77
C LYS A 176 10.96 17.78 12.67
N PHE A 177 10.28 18.38 13.64
CA PHE A 177 8.84 18.61 13.62
C PHE A 177 8.44 19.52 12.45
N ILE A 178 9.11 20.67 12.28
CA ILE A 178 8.87 21.61 11.18
C ILE A 178 9.17 20.92 9.83
N ALA A 179 10.31 20.24 9.72
CA ALA A 179 10.70 19.52 8.50
C ALA A 179 9.68 18.45 8.09
N GLN A 180 9.07 17.75 9.03
CA GLN A 180 8.01 16.78 8.73
C GLN A 180 6.68 17.45 8.39
N ARG A 181 6.32 18.51 9.08
CA ARG A 181 5.05 19.24 8.93
C ARG A 181 5.01 19.99 7.61
N ASP A 182 6.07 20.72 7.31
CA ASP A 182 6.17 21.64 6.18
C ASP A 182 7.04 21.03 5.07
N SER A 183 6.68 19.83 4.61
CA SER A 183 7.51 19.01 3.73
C SER A 183 6.97 18.82 2.32
N GLN A 184 5.74 19.27 2.03
CA GLN A 184 5.07 18.98 0.78
C GLN A 184 4.11 20.06 0.34
N ILE A 185 4.15 20.37 -0.98
CA ILE A 185 3.13 21.12 -1.70
C ILE A 185 2.57 20.20 -2.79
N SER A 186 1.25 20.18 -2.97
CA SER A 186 0.58 19.38 -3.97
C SER A 186 -0.27 20.23 -4.90
N TYR A 187 -0.21 19.93 -6.19
CA TYR A 187 -0.98 20.56 -7.27
C TYR A 187 -1.83 19.49 -7.94
N VAL A 188 -3.13 19.52 -7.71
CA VAL A 188 -4.07 18.54 -8.27
C VAL A 188 -4.64 19.09 -9.57
N GLY A 189 -4.37 18.37 -10.67
CA GLY A 189 -4.86 18.75 -11.99
C GLY A 189 -6.25 18.20 -12.31
N ARG A 190 -6.76 18.62 -13.47
CA ARG A 190 -7.97 18.11 -14.11
C ARG A 190 -7.68 17.79 -15.58
N LYS A 191 -8.44 16.86 -16.16
CA LYS A 191 -8.24 16.40 -17.54
C LYS A 191 -8.41 17.54 -18.56
N GLU A 192 -9.32 18.46 -18.28
CA GLU A 192 -9.68 19.59 -19.17
C GLU A 192 -8.63 20.71 -19.15
N GLU A 193 -7.67 20.66 -18.22
CA GLU A 193 -6.65 21.69 -18.11
C GLU A 193 -5.47 21.46 -19.06
N LYS A 194 -4.78 22.55 -19.43
CA LYS A 194 -3.53 22.48 -20.21
C LYS A 194 -2.53 21.54 -19.53
N SER A 195 -2.02 20.56 -20.28
CA SER A 195 -1.15 19.50 -19.76
C SER A 195 -1.72 18.74 -18.55
N GLY A 196 -3.06 18.71 -18.37
CA GLY A 196 -3.74 18.05 -17.26
C GLY A 196 -3.56 18.74 -15.90
N ASN A 197 -2.91 19.93 -15.85
CA ASN A 197 -2.72 20.73 -14.65
C ASN A 197 -2.40 22.19 -15.01
N SER A 198 -3.24 23.14 -14.59
CA SER A 198 -3.06 24.56 -14.93
C SER A 198 -1.99 25.24 -14.06
N MET A 199 -1.73 24.72 -12.87
CA MET A 199 -0.72 25.28 -11.93
C MET A 199 0.68 24.73 -12.20
N PHE A 200 0.77 23.52 -12.78
CA PHE A 200 2.03 22.82 -13.05
C PHE A 200 2.03 22.30 -14.50
N GLN A 201 2.67 23.01 -15.38
CA GLN A 201 2.67 22.70 -16.80
C GLN A 201 3.97 22.04 -17.22
N PHE A 202 3.89 20.90 -17.91
CA PHE A 202 5.05 20.20 -18.44
C PHE A 202 5.28 20.52 -19.92
N SER A 203 6.54 20.53 -20.32
CA SER A 203 7.02 20.50 -21.70
C SER A 203 8.08 19.39 -21.83
N TYR A 204 8.22 18.81 -23.02
CA TYR A 204 9.25 17.80 -23.26
C TYR A 204 10.23 18.29 -24.33
N ASN A 205 11.51 18.29 -23.99
CA ASN A 205 12.58 18.59 -24.94
C ASN A 205 13.12 17.29 -25.52
N LYS A 206 12.83 17.04 -26.81
CA LYS A 206 13.26 15.81 -27.52
C LYS A 206 14.77 15.68 -27.62
N GLN A 207 15.49 16.80 -27.90
CA GLN A 207 16.93 16.79 -28.10
C GLN A 207 17.70 16.43 -26.81
N ARG A 208 17.25 16.97 -25.67
CA ARG A 208 17.88 16.75 -24.37
C ARG A 208 17.28 15.60 -23.57
N ASN A 209 16.25 14.94 -24.09
CA ASN A 209 15.50 13.86 -23.43
C ASN A 209 15.12 14.21 -21.98
N CYS A 210 14.66 15.45 -21.75
CA CYS A 210 14.30 15.95 -20.44
C CYS A 210 12.96 16.66 -20.47
N PHE A 211 12.31 16.71 -19.31
CA PHE A 211 11.09 17.47 -19.10
C PHE A 211 11.43 18.85 -18.55
N GLY A 212 10.96 19.90 -19.22
CA GLY A 212 10.83 21.23 -18.64
C GLY A 212 9.47 21.32 -17.91
N PHE A 213 9.40 22.15 -16.92
CA PHE A 213 8.13 22.46 -16.26
C PHE A 213 8.08 23.91 -15.76
N LYS A 214 6.83 24.41 -15.68
CA LYS A 214 6.52 25.75 -15.17
C LYS A 214 5.52 25.61 -14.04
N ILE A 215 5.82 26.25 -12.89
CA ILE A 215 4.92 26.34 -11.74
C ILE A 215 4.39 27.75 -11.67
N ARG A 216 3.07 27.91 -11.70
CA ARG A 216 2.46 29.19 -11.50
C ARG A 216 2.66 29.62 -10.05
N LYS A 217 3.25 30.82 -9.85
CA LYS A 217 3.41 31.42 -8.51
C LYS A 217 2.04 31.67 -7.89
N ASP A 218 1.95 31.44 -6.59
CA ASP A 218 0.77 31.64 -5.76
C ASP A 218 1.24 32.10 -4.38
N PHE A 219 0.37 32.62 -3.53
CA PHE A 219 0.67 33.23 -2.25
C PHE A 219 1.34 34.64 -2.29
N ASP A 220 1.76 35.14 -3.45
CA ASP A 220 2.37 36.44 -3.63
C ASP A 220 1.49 37.27 -4.59
N ASN A 221 0.66 38.15 -4.11
CA ASN A 221 -0.18 39.13 -4.85
C ASN A 221 -0.54 38.80 -6.30
N TRP A 222 -0.76 37.51 -6.61
CA TRP A 222 -0.98 36.98 -7.95
C TRP A 222 -2.09 37.69 -8.73
N LYS A 223 -3.01 38.38 -8.02
CA LYS A 223 -4.10 39.16 -8.63
C LYS A 223 -3.61 40.32 -9.45
N PHE A 224 -2.44 40.88 -9.12
CA PHE A 224 -1.92 42.12 -9.69
C PHE A 224 -0.73 41.91 -10.65
N ASP A 225 -0.12 40.75 -10.63
CA ASP A 225 1.07 40.49 -11.45
C ASP A 225 0.67 39.93 -12.81
N ARG A 226 0.75 40.74 -13.86
CA ARG A 226 0.58 40.36 -15.28
C ARG A 226 1.91 40.11 -16.00
N SER A 227 3.05 40.19 -15.28
CA SER A 227 4.39 40.04 -15.86
C SER A 227 4.76 38.62 -16.22
N SER A 228 5.85 38.46 -17.00
CA SER A 228 6.50 37.20 -17.32
C SER A 228 7.02 36.44 -16.10
N GLU A 229 7.18 37.11 -14.96
CA GLU A 229 7.60 36.54 -13.67
C GLU A 229 6.57 35.69 -12.97
N ARG A 230 5.39 35.52 -13.57
CA ARG A 230 4.28 34.73 -13.02
C ARG A 230 4.59 33.25 -12.81
N TYR A 231 5.65 32.76 -13.40
CA TYR A 231 6.02 31.34 -13.36
C TYR A 231 7.44 31.18 -12.82
N VAL A 232 7.64 30.03 -12.15
CA VAL A 232 8.96 29.49 -11.83
C VAL A 232 9.20 28.30 -12.72
N GLU A 233 10.33 28.28 -13.40
CA GLU A 233 10.67 27.23 -14.35
C GLU A 233 11.71 26.27 -13.78
N GLY A 234 11.61 25.01 -14.15
CA GLY A 234 12.53 23.97 -13.75
C GLY A 234 12.67 22.87 -14.79
N LYS A 235 13.63 21.99 -14.56
CA LYS A 235 13.92 20.85 -15.42
C LYS A 235 14.00 19.58 -14.60
N CYS A 236 13.51 18.48 -15.15
CA CYS A 236 13.59 17.18 -14.51
C CYS A 236 13.76 16.04 -15.53
N HIS A 237 14.27 14.93 -15.05
CA HIS A 237 14.44 13.73 -15.84
C HIS A 237 13.82 12.54 -15.10
N PHE A 238 12.99 11.75 -15.78
CA PHE A 238 12.42 10.52 -15.22
C PHE A 238 13.17 9.32 -15.81
N LYS A 239 13.89 8.61 -14.95
CA LYS A 239 14.69 7.45 -15.34
C LYS A 239 13.85 6.29 -15.90
N TYR A 240 12.61 6.15 -15.42
CA TYR A 240 11.73 5.04 -15.77
C TYR A 240 10.40 5.54 -16.34
N MET A 241 9.89 4.86 -17.38
CA MET A 241 8.59 5.11 -18.01
C MET A 241 8.38 6.57 -18.48
N SER A 242 9.43 7.22 -18.91
CA SER A 242 9.39 8.58 -19.47
C SER A 242 8.52 8.66 -20.73
N LYS A 243 8.47 7.58 -21.53
CA LYS A 243 7.65 7.47 -22.75
C LYS A 243 6.14 7.49 -22.41
N GLU A 244 5.72 6.72 -21.40
CA GLU A 244 4.33 6.65 -20.95
C GLU A 244 3.88 7.98 -20.34
N LEU A 245 4.74 8.59 -19.52
CA LEU A 245 4.47 9.92 -18.96
C LEU A 245 4.31 10.95 -20.08
N ARG A 246 5.24 10.98 -21.03
CA ARG A 246 5.19 11.87 -22.20
C ARG A 246 3.91 11.69 -22.99
N LYS A 247 3.53 10.44 -23.31
CA LYS A 247 2.29 10.13 -24.04
C LYS A 247 1.07 10.71 -23.32
N VAL A 248 0.95 10.50 -22.01
CA VAL A 248 -0.18 11.02 -21.23
C VAL A 248 -0.22 12.55 -21.22
N LEU A 249 0.94 13.20 -21.16
CA LEU A 249 1.05 14.67 -21.18
C LEU A 249 0.71 15.24 -22.56
N GLU A 250 1.11 14.57 -23.64
CA GLU A 250 0.80 14.96 -25.02
C GLU A 250 -0.68 14.72 -25.35
N ASP A 251 -1.20 13.52 -25.04
CA ASP A 251 -2.59 13.11 -25.34
C ASP A 251 -3.62 13.74 -24.39
N ARG A 252 -3.22 14.38 -23.32
CA ARG A 252 -4.10 14.89 -22.25
C ARG A 252 -5.10 13.84 -21.75
N SER A 253 -4.69 12.59 -21.75
CA SER A 253 -5.56 11.44 -21.46
C SER A 253 -5.89 11.27 -19.98
N SER A 254 -5.18 11.95 -19.10
CA SER A 254 -5.33 11.84 -17.64
C SER A 254 -5.07 13.17 -16.93
N PRO A 255 -5.77 13.47 -15.82
CA PRO A 255 -5.37 14.54 -14.93
C PRO A 255 -3.98 14.26 -14.37
N VAL A 256 -3.17 15.30 -14.23
CA VAL A 256 -1.79 15.20 -13.71
C VAL A 256 -1.73 15.81 -12.32
N THR A 257 -1.51 15.01 -11.31
CA THR A 257 -1.27 15.50 -9.94
C THR A 257 0.23 15.55 -9.68
N VAL A 258 0.71 16.71 -9.26
CA VAL A 258 2.14 16.93 -9.00
C VAL A 258 2.35 17.28 -7.54
N SER A 259 3.40 16.75 -6.93
CA SER A 259 3.80 17.14 -5.58
C SER A 259 5.30 17.36 -5.53
N ILE A 260 5.72 18.46 -4.92
CA ILE A 260 7.10 18.70 -4.53
C ILE A 260 7.25 18.32 -3.05
N ILE A 261 8.22 17.46 -2.76
CA ILE A 261 8.42 16.90 -1.42
C ILE A 261 9.87 17.09 -0.99
N ARG A 262 10.06 17.72 0.19
CA ARG A 262 11.37 17.78 0.86
C ARG A 262 11.52 16.57 1.79
N LYS A 263 12.59 15.79 1.60
CA LYS A 263 12.89 14.64 2.45
C LYS A 263 14.40 14.45 2.58
N ASN A 264 14.89 14.41 3.82
CA ASN A 264 16.32 14.22 4.12
C ASN A 264 17.23 15.19 3.36
N GLY A 265 16.87 16.48 3.33
CA GLY A 265 17.63 17.54 2.65
C GLY A 265 17.57 17.49 1.12
N ARG A 266 16.82 16.56 0.52
CA ARG A 266 16.62 16.47 -0.93
C ARG A 266 15.20 16.81 -1.32
N TYR A 267 15.05 17.32 -2.54
CA TYR A 267 13.74 17.67 -3.13
C TYR A 267 13.36 16.65 -4.18
N TYR A 268 12.14 16.18 -4.11
CA TYR A 268 11.60 15.18 -5.03
C TYR A 268 10.38 15.75 -5.74
N LEU A 269 10.32 15.52 -7.03
CA LEU A 269 9.12 15.77 -7.84
C LEU A 269 8.40 14.45 -8.03
N HIS A 270 7.15 14.37 -7.55
CA HIS A 270 6.25 13.26 -7.74
C HIS A 270 5.17 13.65 -8.73
N VAL A 271 5.01 12.88 -9.79
CA VAL A 271 3.99 13.08 -10.81
C VAL A 271 3.09 11.85 -10.83
N SER A 272 1.82 12.03 -10.51
CA SER A 272 0.83 10.96 -10.48
C SER A 272 -0.12 11.12 -11.66
N ILE A 273 -0.25 10.07 -12.47
CA ILE A 273 -1.15 9.98 -13.60
C ILE A 273 -1.92 8.66 -13.55
N THR A 274 -3.07 8.62 -14.22
CA THR A 274 -3.83 7.38 -14.40
C THR A 274 -3.45 6.77 -15.74
N LEU A 275 -2.83 5.61 -15.72
CA LEU A 275 -2.66 4.80 -16.93
C LEU A 275 -3.84 3.85 -17.09
N GLN A 276 -4.21 3.61 -18.34
CA GLN A 276 -5.26 2.67 -18.68
C GLN A 276 -4.92 1.93 -19.99
N TYR A 277 -5.37 0.68 -20.06
CA TYR A 277 -5.30 -0.11 -21.29
C TYR A 277 -6.47 -1.12 -21.34
N ALA A 278 -6.82 -1.53 -22.54
CA ALA A 278 -7.85 -2.52 -22.79
C ALA A 278 -7.33 -3.94 -22.53
N SER A 279 -8.23 -4.90 -22.28
CA SER A 279 -7.89 -6.31 -22.05
C SER A 279 -7.09 -6.94 -23.18
N GLU A 280 -7.33 -6.52 -24.41
CA GLU A 280 -6.64 -7.01 -25.63
C GLU A 280 -5.14 -6.64 -25.65
N ALA A 281 -4.75 -5.62 -24.90
CA ALA A 281 -3.34 -5.22 -24.77
C ALA A 281 -2.52 -6.12 -23.84
N ILE A 282 -3.15 -7.09 -23.16
CA ILE A 282 -2.43 -8.07 -22.32
C ILE A 282 -1.65 -9.02 -23.24
N CYS A 283 -0.34 -9.16 -22.96
CA CYS A 283 0.58 -9.93 -23.78
C CYS A 283 0.76 -11.39 -23.32
N THR A 284 0.08 -11.81 -22.24
CA THR A 284 0.17 -13.16 -21.68
C THR A 284 -1.20 -13.81 -21.61
N ARG A 285 -1.25 -15.14 -21.67
CA ARG A 285 -2.50 -15.91 -21.64
C ARG A 285 -2.29 -17.22 -20.88
N LYS A 286 -3.25 -17.60 -20.05
CA LYS A 286 -3.25 -18.86 -19.27
C LYS A 286 -3.33 -20.10 -20.14
N GLU A 287 -3.83 -19.97 -21.38
CA GLU A 287 -3.92 -21.04 -22.37
C GLU A 287 -2.55 -21.59 -22.77
N TYR A 288 -1.48 -20.79 -22.64
CA TYR A 288 -0.09 -21.23 -22.86
C TYR A 288 0.55 -21.85 -21.61
N GLY A 289 -0.18 -21.92 -20.50
CA GLY A 289 0.31 -22.29 -19.18
C GLY A 289 0.53 -21.08 -18.29
N THR A 290 1.10 -21.30 -17.12
CA THR A 290 1.28 -20.25 -16.12
C THR A 290 2.64 -20.31 -15.44
N VAL A 291 3.05 -19.20 -14.85
CA VAL A 291 4.23 -19.07 -13.99
C VAL A 291 3.76 -18.81 -12.55
N GLY A 292 3.83 -19.84 -11.71
CA GLY A 292 3.46 -19.78 -10.29
C GLY A 292 4.63 -19.31 -9.43
N ILE A 293 4.37 -18.43 -8.46
CA ILE A 293 5.39 -17.89 -7.56
C ILE A 293 4.99 -18.15 -6.10
N ASP A 294 5.82 -18.89 -5.38
CA ASP A 294 5.73 -19.10 -3.93
C ASP A 294 6.70 -18.16 -3.20
N PHE A 295 6.17 -17.28 -2.36
CA PHE A 295 6.92 -16.24 -1.66
C PHE A 295 7.30 -16.69 -0.25
N ASN A 296 8.60 -16.87 0.00
CA ASN A 296 9.15 -17.35 1.25
C ASN A 296 10.17 -16.38 1.88
N LYS A 297 10.68 -16.77 3.05
CA LYS A 297 11.75 -16.01 3.75
C LYS A 297 13.04 -16.03 2.93
N GLY A 298 13.40 -14.87 2.38
CA GLY A 298 14.65 -14.71 1.62
C GLY A 298 14.69 -15.42 0.26
N MET A 299 13.57 -15.94 -0.22
CA MET A 299 13.52 -16.72 -1.45
C MET A 299 12.15 -16.63 -2.15
N LEU A 300 12.18 -16.60 -3.47
CA LEU A 300 11.04 -16.89 -4.34
C LEU A 300 11.29 -18.24 -5.01
N ALA A 301 10.32 -19.16 -4.95
CA ALA A 301 10.30 -20.33 -5.79
C ALA A 301 9.35 -20.11 -6.96
N ILE A 302 9.78 -20.47 -8.16
CA ILE A 302 9.08 -20.21 -9.40
C ILE A 302 8.90 -21.55 -10.13
N ALA A 303 7.69 -21.82 -10.60
CA ALA A 303 7.38 -23.00 -11.40
C ALA A 303 6.60 -22.60 -12.65
N GLU A 304 7.03 -23.11 -13.79
CA GLU A 304 6.39 -22.94 -15.09
C GLU A 304 5.59 -24.18 -15.46
N THR A 305 4.37 -24.02 -15.96
CA THR A 305 3.55 -25.10 -16.52
C THR A 305 3.39 -24.96 -18.02
N ASP A 306 3.10 -26.07 -18.69
CA ASP A 306 2.58 -26.09 -20.06
C ASP A 306 1.06 -25.88 -20.11
N GLN A 307 0.47 -25.97 -21.29
CA GLN A 307 -0.97 -25.83 -21.53
C GLN A 307 -1.82 -26.89 -20.78
N ALA A 308 -1.29 -28.09 -20.59
CA ALA A 308 -1.93 -29.16 -19.83
C ALA A 308 -1.72 -29.06 -18.31
N GLY A 309 -0.90 -28.11 -17.85
CA GLY A 309 -0.56 -27.95 -16.45
C GLY A 309 0.56 -28.86 -15.96
N ASN A 310 1.35 -29.48 -16.87
CA ASN A 310 2.54 -30.23 -16.50
C ASN A 310 3.70 -29.27 -16.20
N LEU A 311 4.59 -29.70 -15.31
CA LEU A 311 5.77 -28.94 -14.95
C LEU A 311 6.77 -28.90 -16.11
N LYS A 312 7.13 -27.70 -16.56
CA LYS A 312 8.16 -27.46 -17.60
C LYS A 312 9.48 -27.06 -17.02
N ASN A 313 9.44 -26.13 -16.05
CA ASN A 313 10.66 -25.61 -15.44
C ASN A 313 10.39 -25.21 -13.99
N VAL A 314 11.44 -25.28 -13.15
CA VAL A 314 11.38 -24.84 -11.75
C VAL A 314 12.72 -24.27 -11.34
N PHE A 315 12.70 -23.09 -10.72
CA PHE A 315 13.91 -22.44 -10.24
C PHE A 315 13.62 -21.56 -9.01
N GLN A 316 14.67 -21.10 -8.34
CA GLN A 316 14.59 -20.27 -7.15
C GLN A 316 15.43 -19.00 -7.32
N ARG A 317 15.00 -17.92 -6.64
CA ARG A 317 15.72 -16.66 -6.56
C ARG A 317 15.81 -16.22 -5.10
N LYS A 318 17.03 -16.07 -4.59
CA LYS A 318 17.29 -15.62 -3.22
C LYS A 318 17.34 -14.10 -3.14
N PHE A 319 16.93 -13.51 -2.02
CA PHE A 319 17.03 -12.10 -1.73
C PHE A 319 17.32 -11.84 -0.24
N ALA A 320 17.92 -10.70 0.08
CA ALA A 320 18.15 -10.31 1.46
C ALA A 320 16.84 -10.08 2.20
N PHE A 321 16.65 -10.82 3.29
CA PHE A 321 15.43 -10.77 4.09
C PHE A 321 15.44 -9.56 5.03
N GLY A 322 14.38 -8.73 4.98
CA GLY A 322 14.21 -7.55 5.82
C GLY A 322 13.12 -6.60 5.33
N LYS A 323 13.00 -5.45 5.98
CA LYS A 323 12.02 -4.42 5.61
C LYS A 323 12.65 -3.20 4.92
N GLY A 324 13.94 -3.24 4.69
CA GLY A 324 14.72 -2.09 4.20
C GLY A 324 14.66 -1.90 2.69
N GLY A 325 15.29 -0.80 2.23
CA GLY A 325 15.42 -0.47 0.81
C GLY A 325 16.19 -1.53 0.02
N LYS A 326 17.17 -2.20 0.62
CA LYS A 326 17.93 -3.29 -0.01
C LYS A 326 17.02 -4.46 -0.42
N THR A 327 16.14 -4.92 0.46
CA THR A 327 15.15 -5.96 0.15
C THR A 327 14.21 -5.54 -0.96
N LYS A 328 13.73 -4.29 -0.94
CA LYS A 328 12.87 -3.76 -1.99
C LYS A 328 13.57 -3.72 -3.35
N ALA A 329 14.83 -3.28 -3.39
CA ALA A 329 15.61 -3.21 -4.62
C ALA A 329 15.84 -4.61 -5.22
N GLN A 330 16.26 -5.57 -4.40
CA GLN A 330 16.48 -6.95 -4.85
C GLN A 330 15.20 -7.62 -5.33
N LEU A 331 14.09 -7.49 -4.58
CA LEU A 331 12.79 -8.00 -5.01
C LEU A 331 12.35 -7.35 -6.32
N SER A 332 12.59 -6.05 -6.51
CA SER A 332 12.25 -5.38 -7.76
C SER A 332 13.01 -5.94 -8.96
N LEU A 333 14.30 -6.25 -8.81
CA LEU A 333 15.11 -6.87 -9.86
C LEU A 333 14.59 -8.28 -10.18
N ILE A 334 14.46 -9.13 -9.17
CA ILE A 334 13.99 -10.51 -9.34
C ILE A 334 12.61 -10.56 -9.99
N LEU A 335 11.66 -9.73 -9.52
CA LEU A 335 10.33 -9.67 -10.11
C LEU A 335 10.34 -9.11 -11.52
N SER A 336 11.27 -8.23 -11.85
CA SER A 336 11.49 -7.76 -13.22
C SER A 336 11.90 -8.90 -14.14
N ASP A 337 12.84 -9.75 -13.70
CA ASP A 337 13.32 -10.91 -14.46
C ASP A 337 12.20 -11.94 -14.66
N ILE A 338 11.41 -12.22 -13.60
CA ILE A 338 10.26 -13.12 -13.68
C ILE A 338 9.20 -12.57 -14.65
N CYS A 339 8.94 -11.26 -14.64
CA CYS A 339 8.02 -10.65 -15.60
C CYS A 339 8.54 -10.77 -17.04
N SER A 340 9.82 -10.56 -17.28
CA SER A 340 10.42 -10.78 -18.61
C SER A 340 10.27 -12.22 -19.05
N TYR A 341 10.61 -13.17 -18.17
CA TYR A 341 10.43 -14.62 -18.42
C TYR A 341 8.98 -14.96 -18.77
N ALA A 342 8.00 -14.43 -18.04
CA ALA A 342 6.58 -14.66 -18.30
C ALA A 342 6.13 -14.12 -19.67
N ILE A 343 6.65 -12.95 -20.07
CA ILE A 343 6.39 -12.35 -21.40
C ILE A 343 6.99 -13.24 -22.50
N ASP A 344 8.26 -13.63 -22.37
CA ASP A 344 8.95 -14.47 -23.37
C ASP A 344 8.24 -15.80 -23.59
N LYS A 345 7.60 -16.35 -22.56
CA LYS A 345 6.79 -17.57 -22.64
C LYS A 345 5.31 -17.33 -22.95
N GLY A 346 4.85 -16.06 -22.97
CA GLY A 346 3.46 -15.70 -23.19
C GLY A 346 2.51 -16.13 -22.07
N LYS A 347 3.00 -16.40 -20.84
CA LYS A 347 2.27 -17.07 -19.76
C LYS A 347 1.85 -16.10 -18.66
N ASP A 348 0.65 -16.31 -18.11
CA ASP A 348 0.15 -15.56 -16.97
C ASP A 348 0.98 -15.82 -15.70
N ILE A 349 1.12 -14.79 -14.87
CA ILE A 349 1.76 -14.93 -13.55
C ILE A 349 0.68 -15.25 -12.51
N VAL A 350 0.96 -16.23 -11.65
CA VAL A 350 0.08 -16.66 -10.56
C VAL A 350 0.77 -16.51 -9.21
N ILE A 351 0.09 -15.83 -8.27
CA ILE A 351 0.57 -15.66 -6.89
C ILE A 351 -0.53 -16.00 -5.89
N GLU A 352 -0.14 -16.26 -4.66
CA GLU A 352 -1.08 -16.41 -3.56
C GLU A 352 -1.69 -15.07 -3.11
N ASP A 353 -3.00 -15.05 -2.78
CA ASP A 353 -3.64 -13.92 -2.11
C ASP A 353 -3.34 -13.94 -0.61
N LEU A 354 -2.27 -13.26 -0.24
CA LEU A 354 -1.76 -13.21 1.13
C LEU A 354 -2.45 -12.14 2.01
N LYS A 355 -3.44 -11.41 1.50
CA LYS A 355 -4.14 -10.34 2.26
C LYS A 355 -4.79 -10.89 3.54
N ASN A 356 -5.31 -12.10 3.51
CA ASN A 356 -6.00 -12.75 4.61
C ASN A 356 -5.13 -13.77 5.38
N PHE A 357 -3.88 -13.95 4.99
CA PHE A 357 -3.00 -14.97 5.59
C PHE A 357 -2.74 -14.74 7.09
N LYS A 358 -2.65 -13.48 7.51
CA LYS A 358 -2.48 -13.11 8.93
C LYS A 358 -3.67 -13.49 9.82
N LYS A 359 -4.87 -13.64 9.27
CA LYS A 359 -6.09 -13.95 10.06
C LYS A 359 -6.16 -15.41 10.54
N LYS A 360 -5.46 -16.34 9.90
CA LYS A 360 -5.53 -17.79 10.25
C LYS A 360 -4.43 -18.27 11.22
N LYS A 361 -3.56 -17.39 11.68
CA LYS A 361 -2.42 -17.73 12.54
C LYS A 361 -2.76 -18.26 13.91
N SER A 362 -3.86 -17.80 14.51
CA SER A 362 -4.15 -18.06 15.92
C SER A 362 -4.54 -19.50 16.24
N LYS A 363 -4.96 -20.29 15.23
CA LYS A 363 -5.45 -21.65 15.47
C LYS A 363 -4.41 -22.75 15.40
N ALA A 364 -3.22 -22.49 14.84
CA ALA A 364 -2.25 -23.56 14.54
C ALA A 364 -1.14 -23.69 15.59
N ASN A 365 -1.22 -22.98 16.74
CA ASN A 365 0.01 -22.82 17.46
C ASN A 365 0.08 -23.05 18.90
N LYS A 366 0.76 -23.94 19.15
CA LYS A 366 1.87 -24.12 20.13
C LYS A 366 2.76 -22.85 20.17
N ALA A 367 2.14 -21.66 20.44
CA ALA A 367 2.82 -20.37 20.55
C ALA A 367 3.83 -20.30 21.70
N ASN A 368 3.87 -21.34 22.54
CA ASN A 368 4.76 -21.44 23.69
C ASN A 368 6.08 -22.17 23.41
N THR A 369 6.29 -22.71 22.20
CA THR A 369 7.56 -23.32 21.81
C THR A 369 8.44 -22.25 21.13
N GLU A 370 9.75 -22.35 21.30
CA GLU A 370 10.74 -21.46 20.69
C GLU A 370 10.57 -21.40 19.16
N HIS A 371 10.45 -22.54 18.50
CA HIS A 371 10.14 -22.64 17.07
C HIS A 371 8.82 -21.99 16.67
N GLY A 372 7.81 -22.00 17.53
CA GLY A 372 6.53 -21.31 17.28
C GLY A 372 6.66 -19.79 17.35
N ARG A 373 7.52 -19.26 18.25
CA ARG A 373 7.82 -17.82 18.35
C ARG A 373 8.64 -17.35 17.16
N GLU A 374 9.69 -18.07 16.79
CA GLU A 374 10.52 -17.77 15.61
C GLU A 374 9.70 -17.79 14.32
N TYR A 375 8.84 -18.78 14.14
CA TYR A 375 7.95 -18.86 12.99
C TYR A 375 6.97 -17.66 12.93
N ASN A 376 6.38 -17.27 14.06
CA ASN A 376 5.51 -16.11 14.14
C ASN A 376 6.27 -14.80 13.86
N ASP A 377 7.45 -14.63 14.42
CA ASP A 377 8.33 -13.49 14.18
C ASP A 377 8.76 -13.41 12.71
N MET A 378 9.08 -14.54 12.11
CA MET A 378 9.38 -14.64 10.69
C MET A 378 8.19 -14.14 9.84
N LEU A 379 6.99 -14.64 10.13
CA LEU A 379 5.78 -14.24 9.40
C LEU A 379 5.45 -12.75 9.57
N HIS A 380 5.74 -12.15 10.75
CA HIS A 380 5.56 -10.72 10.97
C HIS A 380 6.59 -9.86 10.22
N LYS A 381 7.77 -10.38 9.98
CA LYS A 381 8.86 -9.70 9.27
C LYS A 381 8.76 -9.83 7.75
N LEU A 382 7.97 -10.78 7.23
CA LEU A 382 7.81 -10.97 5.79
C LEU A 382 7.16 -9.74 5.13
N PRO A 383 7.76 -9.17 4.09
CA PRO A 383 7.28 -7.97 3.43
C PRO A 383 6.17 -8.28 2.40
N TYR A 384 5.15 -9.08 2.76
CA TYR A 384 4.06 -9.49 1.86
C TYR A 384 3.37 -8.33 1.13
N SER A 385 3.07 -7.25 1.85
CA SER A 385 2.40 -6.09 1.25
C SER A 385 3.29 -5.39 0.23
N MET A 386 4.59 -5.35 0.47
CA MET A 386 5.57 -4.79 -0.48
C MET A 386 5.71 -5.68 -1.70
N TYR A 387 5.85 -7.00 -1.51
CA TYR A 387 5.90 -7.98 -2.60
C TYR A 387 4.65 -7.92 -3.49
N SER A 388 3.45 -8.03 -2.88
CA SER A 388 2.19 -7.99 -3.63
C SER A 388 2.03 -6.70 -4.44
N LYS A 389 2.39 -5.56 -3.84
CA LYS A 389 2.34 -4.27 -4.54
C LYS A 389 3.34 -4.18 -5.68
N LEU A 390 4.58 -4.66 -5.48
CA LEU A 390 5.61 -4.63 -6.52
C LEU A 390 5.22 -5.47 -7.73
N ILE A 391 4.77 -6.72 -7.52
CA ILE A 391 4.38 -7.59 -8.63
C ILE A 391 3.12 -7.07 -9.34
N GLU A 392 2.13 -6.57 -8.61
CA GLU A 392 0.93 -5.93 -9.20
C GLU A 392 1.29 -4.71 -10.05
N ASP A 393 2.21 -3.87 -9.58
CA ASP A 393 2.66 -2.69 -10.31
C ASP A 393 3.45 -3.08 -11.57
N MET A 394 4.29 -4.11 -11.49
CA MET A 394 5.08 -4.58 -12.63
C MET A 394 4.22 -5.28 -13.68
N CYS A 395 3.33 -6.17 -13.28
CA CYS A 395 2.41 -6.83 -14.20
C CYS A 395 1.54 -5.81 -14.92
N PHE A 396 0.99 -4.82 -14.20
CA PHE A 396 0.21 -3.74 -14.82
C PHE A 396 1.04 -2.96 -15.85
N LYS A 397 2.25 -2.54 -15.49
CA LYS A 397 3.13 -1.77 -16.38
C LYS A 397 3.52 -2.52 -17.64
N ARG A 398 3.73 -3.83 -17.53
CA ARG A 398 4.15 -4.70 -18.63
C ARG A 398 3.01 -5.42 -19.34
N LYS A 399 1.75 -5.11 -18.95
CA LYS A 399 0.55 -5.71 -19.52
C LYS A 399 0.51 -7.23 -19.40
N ILE A 400 0.96 -7.75 -18.25
CA ILE A 400 0.94 -9.17 -17.89
C ILE A 400 -0.34 -9.45 -17.12
N SER A 401 -1.03 -10.54 -17.43
CA SER A 401 -2.14 -11.05 -16.62
C SER A 401 -1.63 -11.59 -15.30
N LEU A 402 -2.15 -11.06 -14.17
CA LEU A 402 -1.82 -11.50 -12.82
C LEU A 402 -3.02 -12.16 -12.16
N VAL A 403 -2.90 -13.44 -11.87
CA VAL A 403 -3.92 -14.22 -11.19
C VAL A 403 -3.56 -14.39 -9.71
N LYS A 404 -4.52 -14.12 -8.82
CA LYS A 404 -4.37 -14.36 -7.38
C LYS A 404 -5.20 -15.54 -6.96
N ILE A 405 -4.58 -16.50 -6.27
CA ILE A 405 -5.23 -17.72 -5.83
C ILE A 405 -5.30 -17.81 -4.30
N ASN A 406 -6.22 -18.63 -3.81
CA ASN A 406 -6.32 -18.95 -2.39
C ASN A 406 -5.10 -19.78 -1.94
N PRO A 407 -4.33 -19.34 -0.90
CA PRO A 407 -3.13 -20.04 -0.42
C PRO A 407 -3.40 -21.31 0.37
N TYR A 408 -4.67 -21.71 0.53
CA TYR A 408 -5.02 -22.86 1.38
C TYR A 408 -4.46 -24.18 0.86
N ASN A 409 -3.70 -24.87 1.71
CA ASN A 409 -3.10 -26.20 1.47
C ASN A 409 -2.13 -26.32 0.28
N THR A 410 -1.64 -25.25 -0.33
CA THR A 410 -0.68 -25.34 -1.47
C THR A 410 0.54 -26.19 -1.12
N SER A 411 1.23 -25.93 -0.01
CA SER A 411 2.38 -26.72 0.45
C SER A 411 2.03 -28.15 0.88
N LYS A 412 0.81 -28.40 1.40
CA LYS A 412 0.37 -29.77 1.77
C LYS A 412 0.10 -30.61 0.55
N ILE A 413 -0.58 -30.04 -0.45
CA ILE A 413 -0.83 -30.68 -1.75
C ILE A 413 0.51 -30.98 -2.44
N ALA A 414 1.43 -30.01 -2.44
CA ALA A 414 2.76 -30.18 -3.01
C ALA A 414 3.48 -31.39 -2.41
N ARG A 415 3.54 -31.45 -1.06
CA ARG A 415 4.18 -32.58 -0.35
C ARG A 415 3.54 -33.92 -0.66
N GLN A 416 2.20 -33.98 -0.71
CA GLN A 416 1.46 -35.22 -0.91
C GLN A 416 1.55 -35.77 -2.35
N LYS A 417 1.43 -34.86 -3.35
CA LYS A 417 1.27 -35.25 -4.73
C LYS A 417 2.52 -35.18 -5.59
N PHE A 418 3.37 -34.16 -5.35
CA PHE A 418 4.39 -33.79 -6.32
C PHE A 418 5.83 -33.88 -5.79
N CYS A 419 6.09 -33.54 -4.51
CA CYS A 419 7.46 -33.45 -4.02
C CYS A 419 8.22 -34.76 -4.17
N LYS A 420 7.64 -35.92 -3.73
CA LYS A 420 8.29 -37.24 -3.85
C LYS A 420 8.36 -37.68 -5.30
N LYS A 421 7.25 -37.57 -6.04
CA LYS A 421 7.11 -38.06 -7.42
C LYS A 421 8.04 -37.34 -8.41
N MET A 422 8.34 -36.07 -8.18
CA MET A 422 9.07 -35.21 -9.11
C MET A 422 10.39 -34.68 -8.50
N SER A 423 10.84 -35.25 -7.39
CA SER A 423 12.06 -34.84 -6.67
C SER A 423 12.13 -33.35 -6.37
N LEU A 424 10.99 -32.76 -6.03
CA LEU A 424 10.88 -31.32 -5.73
C LEU A 424 10.97 -31.06 -4.23
N ASN A 425 11.65 -29.99 -3.86
CA ASN A 425 11.52 -29.44 -2.50
C ASN A 425 10.12 -28.84 -2.31
N ILE A 426 9.75 -28.59 -1.05
CA ILE A 426 8.38 -28.15 -0.69
C ILE A 426 8.01 -26.80 -1.32
N HIS A 427 8.97 -25.89 -1.50
CA HIS A 427 8.72 -24.57 -2.06
C HIS A 427 8.53 -24.63 -3.59
N ASN A 428 9.34 -25.41 -4.27
CA ASN A 428 9.19 -25.68 -5.70
C ASN A 428 7.87 -26.38 -6.00
N GLY A 429 7.53 -27.36 -5.18
CA GLY A 429 6.24 -28.05 -5.28
C GLY A 429 5.06 -27.10 -4.99
N ALA A 430 5.16 -26.20 -4.01
CA ALA A 430 4.14 -25.19 -3.73
C ALA A 430 3.98 -24.23 -4.91
N ALA A 431 5.07 -23.72 -5.49
CA ALA A 431 5.03 -22.89 -6.69
C ALA A 431 4.33 -23.60 -7.87
N TYR A 432 4.58 -24.89 -8.04
CA TYR A 432 3.91 -25.70 -9.06
C TYR A 432 2.40 -25.83 -8.79
N VAL A 433 1.98 -26.10 -7.55
CA VAL A 433 0.55 -26.13 -7.19
C VAL A 433 -0.10 -24.75 -7.41
N ILE A 434 0.61 -23.67 -7.12
CA ILE A 434 0.15 -22.30 -7.37
C ILE A 434 -0.08 -22.09 -8.87
N ALA A 435 0.87 -22.47 -9.73
CA ALA A 435 0.73 -22.38 -11.17
C ALA A 435 -0.50 -23.14 -11.66
N ARG A 436 -0.63 -24.42 -11.33
CA ARG A 436 -1.78 -25.29 -11.73
C ARG A 436 -3.12 -24.70 -11.27
N ARG A 437 -3.17 -24.19 -10.04
CA ARG A 437 -4.39 -23.56 -9.52
C ARG A 437 -4.78 -22.29 -10.29
N GLY A 438 -3.80 -21.54 -10.80
CA GLY A 438 -4.03 -20.41 -11.71
C GLY A 438 -4.71 -20.82 -13.01
N MET A 439 -4.41 -22.00 -13.52
CA MET A 439 -5.07 -22.62 -14.67
C MET A 439 -6.45 -23.21 -14.33
N LYS A 440 -6.92 -23.09 -13.07
CA LYS A 440 -8.15 -23.71 -12.53
C LYS A 440 -8.09 -25.25 -12.41
N ILE A 441 -6.91 -25.84 -12.44
CA ILE A 441 -6.73 -27.27 -12.20
C ILE A 441 -6.92 -27.55 -10.71
N LYS A 442 -7.83 -28.49 -10.39
CA LYS A 442 -8.19 -28.86 -9.01
C LYS A 442 -7.26 -29.94 -8.47
N ASP A 443 -6.30 -29.54 -7.65
CA ASP A 443 -5.51 -30.47 -6.85
C ASP A 443 -6.05 -30.46 -5.41
N VAL A 444 -6.53 -31.63 -4.95
CA VAL A 444 -7.15 -31.80 -3.63
C VAL A 444 -6.16 -32.42 -2.65
N TYR A 445 -6.13 -31.91 -1.44
CA TYR A 445 -5.44 -32.53 -0.31
C TYR A 445 -6.34 -33.58 0.32
N VAL A 446 -5.91 -34.82 0.33
CA VAL A 446 -6.62 -35.93 0.98
C VAL A 446 -6.07 -36.08 2.40
N LYS A 447 -6.91 -35.93 3.43
CA LYS A 447 -6.54 -36.30 4.79
C LYS A 447 -6.37 -37.82 4.82
N LYS A 448 -5.19 -38.28 5.25
CA LYS A 448 -5.10 -39.70 5.62
C LYS A 448 -6.05 -39.91 6.80
N ALA A 449 -6.97 -40.85 6.70
CA ALA A 449 -7.66 -41.37 7.88
C ALA A 449 -6.57 -41.91 8.83
N LEU A 450 -6.61 -41.45 10.08
CA LEU A 450 -5.78 -41.98 11.16
C LEU A 450 -6.27 -43.37 11.52
#